data_04e61925506f7d7cec6f2b5a957f1d24
#
_entry.id   04e61925506f7d7cec6f2b5a957f1d24
#
_cell.length_a   1.000
_cell.length_b   1.000
_cell.length_c   1.000
_cell.angle_alpha   90.00
_cell.angle_beta   90.00
_cell.angle_gamma   90.00
#
_symmetry.space_group_name_H-M   'P 1'
#
loop_
_entity.id
_entity.type
_entity.pdbx_description
1 polymer ?
#
loop_
_entity_poly.entity_id
_entity_poly.type
_entity_poly.pdbx_seq_one_letter_code
_entity_poly.pdbx_strand_id
1 'polypeptide(L)' 'ALDPEMVGEVLEVMKELAQEGMTMVVVTHEMGFAREVGNRVLFMADGKLVEQGSPADIFEHPQNPRLQDFLSKVL' A
#
# COMPACT_ATOMS: atom_id res chain seq x y z
N ALA A 1 15.36 -11.56 0.16
CA ALA A 1 13.93 -11.54 0.44
C ALA A 1 13.65 -12.10 1.82
N LEU A 2 12.67 -11.55 2.51
CA LEU A 2 12.25 -12.02 3.82
C LEU A 2 11.31 -13.21 3.64
N ASP A 3 11.35 -14.17 4.57
CA ASP A 3 10.36 -15.22 4.57
C ASP A 3 9.00 -14.68 5.05
N PRO A 4 7.90 -15.39 4.79
CA PRO A 4 6.56 -14.89 5.13
C PRO A 4 6.35 -14.56 6.60
N GLU A 5 6.98 -15.30 7.50
CA GLU A 5 6.85 -15.04 8.94
C GLU A 5 7.53 -13.73 9.34
N MET A 6 8.71 -13.48 8.80
CA MET A 6 9.43 -12.25 9.08
C MET A 6 8.73 -11.02 8.50
N VAL A 7 8.14 -11.16 7.32
CA VAL A 7 7.35 -10.08 6.72
C VAL A 7 6.21 -9.70 7.66
N GLY A 8 5.50 -10.69 8.20
CA GLY A 8 4.40 -10.44 9.13
C GLY A 8 4.83 -9.69 10.37
N GLU A 9 5.98 -10.07 10.96
CA GLU A 9 6.50 -9.40 12.15
C GLU A 9 6.89 -7.95 11.87
N VAL A 10 7.55 -7.71 10.74
CA VAL A 10 7.94 -6.35 10.35
C VAL A 10 6.72 -5.48 10.13
N LEU A 11 5.70 -6.00 9.46
CA LEU A 11 4.47 -5.25 9.21
C LEU A 11 3.74 -4.90 10.52
N GLU A 12 3.75 -5.79 11.51
CA GLU A 12 3.14 -5.50 12.80
C GLU A 12 3.84 -4.36 13.52
N VAL A 13 5.17 -4.34 13.49
CA VAL A 13 5.94 -3.24 14.08
C VAL A 13 5.60 -1.92 13.38
N MET A 14 5.50 -1.93 12.07
CA MET A 14 5.17 -0.73 11.32
C MET A 14 3.76 -0.23 11.63
N LYS A 15 2.80 -1.13 11.83
CA LYS A 15 1.44 -0.76 12.25
C LYS A 15 1.46 -0.05 13.60
N GLU A 16 2.23 -0.57 14.55
CA GLU A 16 2.35 0.04 15.88
C GLU A 16 2.92 1.46 15.79
N LEU A 17 3.95 1.64 14.98
CA LEU A 17 4.56 2.96 14.79
C LEU A 17 3.58 3.93 14.15
N ALA A 18 2.80 3.47 13.18
CA ALA A 18 1.79 4.30 12.53
C ALA A 18 0.71 4.73 13.53
N GLN A 19 0.29 3.84 14.41
CA GLN A 19 -0.72 4.13 15.43
C GLN A 19 -0.22 5.15 16.45
N GLU A 20 1.08 5.22 16.66
CA GLU A 20 1.68 6.22 17.54
C GLU A 20 1.77 7.61 16.91
N GLY A 21 1.34 7.75 15.67
CA GLY A 21 1.33 9.04 14.99
C GLY A 21 2.61 9.37 14.24
N MET A 22 3.49 8.38 14.05
CA MET A 22 4.72 8.60 13.30
C MET A 22 4.42 8.81 11.82
N THR A 23 5.02 9.85 11.24
CA THR A 23 4.93 10.09 9.79
C THR A 23 5.89 9.15 9.08
N MET A 24 5.37 8.33 8.16
CA MET A 24 6.19 7.35 7.44
C MET A 24 5.81 7.34 5.97
N VAL A 25 6.82 7.11 5.13
CA VAL A 25 6.62 6.79 3.72
C VAL A 25 7.05 5.33 3.55
N VAL A 26 6.13 4.49 3.08
CA VAL A 26 6.37 3.06 2.94
C VAL A 26 6.22 2.66 1.49
N VAL A 27 7.23 1.97 0.94
CA VAL A 27 7.16 1.41 -0.40
C VAL A 27 6.97 -0.10 -0.24
N THR A 28 5.88 -0.62 -0.77
CA THR A 28 5.54 -2.02 -0.54
C THR A 28 4.72 -2.61 -1.70
N HIS A 29 4.83 -3.93 -1.85
CA HIS A 29 3.95 -4.71 -2.72
C HIS A 29 2.81 -5.35 -1.93
N GLU A 30 2.82 -5.21 -0.60
CA GLU A 30 1.83 -5.82 0.27
C GLU A 30 0.57 -4.95 0.29
N MET A 31 -0.40 -5.29 -0.54
CA MET A 31 -1.60 -4.48 -0.72
C MET A 31 -2.48 -4.47 0.53
N GLY A 32 -2.57 -5.59 1.22
CA GLY A 32 -3.32 -5.65 2.47
C GLY A 32 -2.75 -4.73 3.54
N PHE A 33 -1.44 -4.67 3.64
CA PHE A 33 -0.78 -3.76 4.58
C PHE A 33 -1.02 -2.29 4.19
N ALA A 34 -0.84 -1.97 2.91
CA ALA A 34 -1.06 -0.60 2.42
C ALA A 34 -2.48 -0.14 2.69
N ARG A 35 -3.45 -1.02 2.48
CA ARG A 35 -4.87 -0.73 2.70
C ARG A 35 -5.18 -0.50 4.18
N GLU A 36 -4.59 -1.31 5.04
CA GLU A 36 -4.88 -1.28 6.48
C GLU A 36 -4.22 -0.12 7.20
N VAL A 37 -2.99 0.20 6.84
CA VAL A 37 -2.15 1.13 7.61
C VAL A 37 -2.03 2.49 6.93
N GLY A 38 -2.06 2.52 5.61
CA GLY A 38 -1.89 3.78 4.89
C GLY A 38 -3.09 4.69 5.08
N ASN A 39 -2.84 5.97 5.26
CA ASN A 39 -3.88 6.98 5.23
C ASN A 39 -3.87 7.74 3.90
N ARG A 40 -2.81 7.57 3.12
CA ARG A 40 -2.72 8.06 1.75
C ARG A 40 -1.90 7.06 0.95
N VAL A 41 -2.42 6.65 -0.20
CA VAL A 41 -1.77 5.65 -1.06
C VAL A 41 -1.42 6.29 -2.39
N LEU A 42 -0.20 6.03 -2.85
CA LEU A 42 0.29 6.50 -4.14
C LEU A 42 0.65 5.28 -4.97
N PHE A 43 0.03 5.18 -6.15
CA PHE A 43 0.38 4.13 -7.10
C PHE A 43 1.35 4.69 -8.11
N MET A 44 2.52 4.09 -8.19
CA MET A 44 3.57 4.54 -9.10
C MET A 44 3.90 3.45 -10.11
N ALA A 45 4.16 3.87 -11.34
CA ALA A 45 4.55 2.96 -12.40
C ALA A 45 5.45 3.70 -13.39
N ASP A 46 6.49 3.01 -13.86
CA ASP A 46 7.46 3.58 -14.82
C ASP A 46 8.08 4.89 -14.33
N GLY A 47 8.33 4.98 -13.03
CA GLY A 47 8.93 6.17 -12.43
C GLY A 47 8.00 7.36 -12.32
N LYS A 48 6.70 7.16 -12.52
CA LYS A 48 5.70 8.24 -12.49
C LYS A 48 4.59 7.94 -11.52
N LEU A 49 4.05 9.00 -10.91
CA LEU A 49 2.84 8.88 -10.12
C LEU A 49 1.64 8.72 -11.04
N VAL A 50 0.94 7.61 -10.92
CA VAL A 50 -0.21 7.29 -11.77
C VAL A 50 -1.52 7.72 -11.13
N GLU A 51 -1.68 7.41 -9.83
CA GLU A 51 -2.88 7.76 -9.11
C GLU A 51 -2.57 7.86 -7.62
N GLN A 52 -3.29 8.72 -6.90
CA GLN A 52 -3.14 8.84 -5.45
C GLN A 52 -4.49 9.15 -4.80
N GLY A 53 -4.62 8.77 -3.55
CA GLY A 53 -5.83 9.02 -2.81
C GLY A 53 -5.85 8.26 -1.49
N SER A 54 -7.01 8.22 -0.85
CA SER A 54 -7.21 7.38 0.34
C SER A 54 -7.15 5.90 -0.03
N PRO A 55 -6.95 5.00 0.94
CA PRO A 55 -7.03 3.57 0.64
C PRO A 55 -8.34 3.17 -0.03
N ALA A 56 -9.46 3.73 0.38
CA ALA A 56 -10.74 3.42 -0.26
C ALA A 56 -10.75 3.86 -1.72
N ASP A 57 -10.23 5.05 -2.01
CA ASP A 57 -10.19 5.55 -3.39
C ASP A 57 -9.34 4.66 -4.29
N ILE A 58 -8.19 4.24 -3.79
CA ILE A 58 -7.23 3.47 -4.59
C ILE A 58 -7.66 2.01 -4.76
N PHE A 59 -8.15 1.38 -3.70
CA PHE A 59 -8.45 -0.06 -3.72
C PHE A 59 -9.89 -0.39 -4.10
N GLU A 60 -10.82 0.49 -3.81
CA GLU A 60 -12.23 0.23 -4.09
C GLU A 60 -12.77 0.99 -5.31
N HIS A 61 -12.18 2.15 -5.62
CA HIS A 61 -12.65 3.00 -6.72
C HIS A 61 -11.48 3.48 -7.60
N PRO A 62 -10.59 2.58 -8.07
CA PRO A 62 -9.48 3.00 -8.91
C PRO A 62 -9.99 3.59 -10.22
N GLN A 63 -9.45 4.75 -10.61
CA GLN A 63 -9.87 5.45 -11.81
C GLN A 63 -8.96 5.18 -13.00
N ASN A 64 -7.67 4.99 -12.76
CA ASN A 64 -6.72 4.76 -13.83
C ASN A 64 -6.77 3.30 -14.30
N PRO A 65 -6.89 3.04 -15.61
CA PRO A 65 -6.94 1.67 -16.13
C PRO A 65 -5.73 0.82 -15.76
N ARG A 66 -4.55 1.42 -15.65
CA ARG A 66 -3.34 0.70 -15.28
C ARG A 66 -3.41 0.23 -13.82
N LEU A 67 -3.93 1.07 -12.93
CA LEU A 67 -4.15 0.69 -11.55
C LEU A 67 -5.22 -0.41 -11.44
N GLN A 68 -6.30 -0.28 -12.19
CA GLN A 68 -7.35 -1.30 -12.23
C GLN A 68 -6.79 -2.66 -12.66
N ASP A 69 -5.96 -2.68 -13.70
CA ASP A 69 -5.33 -3.89 -14.20
C ASP A 69 -4.39 -4.50 -13.14
N PHE A 70 -3.57 -3.68 -12.52
CA PHE A 70 -2.65 -4.13 -11.46
C PHE A 70 -3.42 -4.76 -10.31
N LEU A 71 -4.45 -4.11 -9.82
CA LEU A 71 -5.22 -4.62 -8.68
C LEU A 71 -5.96 -5.90 -9.03
N SER A 72 -6.42 -6.06 -10.26
CA SER A 72 -7.09 -7.28 -10.69
C SER A 72 -6.15 -8.50 -10.65
N LYS A 73 -4.85 -8.27 -10.74
CA LYS A 73 -3.86 -9.34 -10.73
C LYS A 73 -3.35 -9.68 -9.33
N VAL A 74 -3.39 -8.74 -8.39
CA VAL A 74 -2.81 -8.95 -7.06
C VAL A 74 -3.86 -9.10 -5.94
N LEU A 75 -5.11 -8.87 -6.23
CA LEU A 75 -6.19 -9.02 -5.26
C LEU A 75 -7.14 -10.19 -5.58
#